data_65b02b0a329177c497a21e69102d4174
#
_entry.id   65b02b0a329177c497a21e69102d4174
#
_cell.length_a   1.000
_cell.length_b   1.000
_cell.length_c   1.000
_cell.angle_alpha   90.00
_cell.angle_beta   90.00
_cell.angle_gamma   90.00
#
_symmetry.space_group_name_H-M   'P 1'
#
loop_
_entity.id
_entity.type
_entity.pdbx_description
1 polymer ?
#
loop_
_entity_poly.entity_id
_entity_poly.type
_entity_poly.pdbx_seq_one_letter_code
_entity_poly.pdbx_strand_id
1 'polypeptide(L)'
;MGIFKKIVEAWSSISLIKRIVIGLIVGIALALAWPNIAVIELLGTLFRTALASCAPILVFFIVISALANAKTTGGMKTVVILYVISMLLAAIVSIAASYLFPIELTLAEATTDQAAPQDVGEVLNSVILSAVANPVDALTNGNYLGILAWAVLIGIALRSASETSKDVFNAISEAVTTIVRWIIACAPFGVMGLVYTTLSDNGPEIFFEYGRLILVLVGCMLVIALVTNPLICVIAFRKNPYPLVLRCLKDSGITAFLTRSSAANIPINMTLAEELGLDPRTYSVSIPLGATINMAGATVTITVMTMAAAHTLGIPVDIPSALILCVLAAVSACGASGVAGGSLLLIPLACSLFGIPNEVAMQIVAIGFIIGVVQDSCETALNSSSDVLFTATTDYRARMKRGIPFSPGKDGETVLLGESADDVHPSTDAADAKAEPAAR
;
A
#
# COMPACT_ATOMS: atom_id res chain seq x y z
N MET A 1 30.16 -7.85 29.48
CA MET A 1 28.88 -8.37 28.96
C MET A 1 27.64 -7.63 29.44
N GLY A 2 27.59 -7.06 30.68
CA GLY A 2 26.41 -6.39 31.24
C GLY A 2 26.05 -5.04 30.62
N ILE A 3 27.04 -4.18 30.25
CA ILE A 3 26.77 -2.84 29.70
C ILE A 3 26.23 -2.92 28.28
N PHE A 4 26.81 -3.75 27.43
CA PHE A 4 26.35 -3.94 26.06
C PHE A 4 24.91 -4.44 26.01
N LYS A 5 24.55 -5.41 26.87
CA LYS A 5 23.18 -5.91 26.99
C LYS A 5 22.19 -4.83 27.39
N LYS A 6 22.54 -3.99 28.38
CA LYS A 6 21.70 -2.84 28.79
C LYS A 6 21.52 -1.80 27.67
N ILE A 7 22.56 -1.53 26.86
CA ILE A 7 22.46 -0.61 25.72
C ILE A 7 21.54 -1.18 24.65
N VAL A 8 21.66 -2.48 24.33
CA VAL A 8 20.79 -3.14 23.35
C VAL A 8 19.35 -3.19 23.84
N GLU A 9 19.11 -3.49 25.12
CA GLU A 9 17.78 -3.46 25.73
C GLU A 9 17.17 -2.06 25.72
N ALA A 10 17.93 -1.04 26.09
CA ALA A 10 17.49 0.36 26.04
C ALA A 10 17.21 0.80 24.58
N TRP A 11 18.04 0.41 23.63
CA TRP A 11 17.81 0.70 22.21
C TRP A 11 16.56 -0.02 21.68
N SER A 12 16.35 -1.27 22.02
CA SER A 12 15.20 -2.06 21.56
C SER A 12 13.88 -1.62 22.21
N SER A 13 13.90 -0.96 23.36
CA SER A 13 12.71 -0.39 24.00
C SER A 13 12.18 0.87 23.29
N ILE A 14 13.00 1.52 22.46
CA ILE A 14 12.61 2.71 21.68
C ILE A 14 11.87 2.24 20.42
N SER A 15 10.74 2.89 20.07
CA SER A 15 10.02 2.57 18.84
C SER A 15 10.89 2.74 17.60
N LEU A 16 10.66 1.92 16.56
CA LEU A 16 11.44 1.94 15.31
C LEU A 16 11.49 3.34 14.69
N ILE A 17 10.37 4.07 14.69
CA ILE A 17 10.27 5.44 14.17
C ILE A 17 11.26 6.36 14.88
N LYS A 18 11.26 6.36 16.22
CA LYS A 18 12.19 7.21 16.99
C LYS A 18 13.63 6.86 16.70
N ARG A 19 13.95 5.56 16.53
CA ARG A 19 15.30 5.11 16.14
C ARG A 19 15.68 5.58 14.74
N ILE A 20 14.75 5.57 13.77
CA ILE A 20 14.98 6.10 12.41
C ILE A 20 15.22 7.61 12.45
N VAL A 21 14.42 8.36 13.23
CA VAL A 21 14.63 9.81 13.40
C VAL A 21 15.99 10.12 14.03
N ILE A 22 16.40 9.34 15.03
CA ILE A 22 17.76 9.46 15.62
C ILE A 22 18.81 9.19 14.56
N GLY A 23 18.68 8.11 13.77
CA GLY A 23 19.59 7.80 12.68
C GLY A 23 19.67 8.92 11.65
N LEU A 24 18.53 9.49 11.25
CA LEU A 24 18.45 10.63 10.34
C LEU A 24 19.22 11.84 10.87
N ILE A 25 18.95 12.24 12.13
CA ILE A 25 19.63 13.39 12.77
C ILE A 25 21.14 13.16 12.87
N VAL A 26 21.54 11.95 13.30
CA VAL A 26 22.96 11.59 13.41
C VAL A 26 23.63 11.59 12.03
N GLY A 27 22.97 11.06 11.00
CA GLY A 27 23.48 11.08 9.61
C GLY A 27 23.69 12.49 9.09
N ILE A 28 22.73 13.40 9.31
CA ILE A 28 22.86 14.82 8.95
C ILE A 28 24.06 15.46 9.71
N ALA A 29 24.12 15.28 11.02
CA ALA A 29 25.19 15.88 11.82
C ALA A 29 26.58 15.38 11.41
N LEU A 30 26.71 14.09 11.12
CA LEU A 30 27.97 13.50 10.66
C LEU A 30 28.35 13.99 9.27
N ALA A 31 27.41 14.10 8.32
CA ALA A 31 27.69 14.60 6.98
C ALA A 31 28.17 16.06 6.99
N LEU A 32 27.59 16.89 7.86
CA LEU A 32 28.00 18.30 8.00
C LEU A 32 29.34 18.46 8.72
N ALA A 33 29.69 17.55 9.67
CA ALA A 33 30.91 17.63 10.43
C ALA A 33 32.10 16.96 9.76
N TRP A 34 31.91 15.78 9.18
CA TRP A 34 32.97 14.94 8.57
C TRP A 34 32.42 14.22 7.33
N PRO A 35 32.38 14.86 6.14
CA PRO A 35 31.98 14.22 4.90
C PRO A 35 32.98 13.13 4.47
N ASN A 36 32.55 12.18 3.64
CA ASN A 36 33.35 11.12 3.00
C ASN A 36 33.90 10.03 3.96
N ILE A 37 33.12 9.60 4.97
CA ILE A 37 33.45 8.44 5.80
C ILE A 37 32.85 7.17 5.18
N ALA A 38 33.68 6.39 4.49
CA ALA A 38 33.27 5.19 3.74
C ALA A 38 32.47 4.15 4.56
N VAL A 39 32.72 4.02 5.86
CA VAL A 39 31.99 3.08 6.72
C VAL A 39 30.52 3.48 6.90
N ILE A 40 30.22 4.78 6.93
CA ILE A 40 28.84 5.29 7.07
C ILE A 40 28.12 5.14 5.74
N GLU A 41 28.74 5.46 4.63
CA GLU A 41 28.24 5.25 3.27
C GLU A 41 27.91 3.77 3.02
N LEU A 42 28.77 2.85 3.49
CA LEU A 42 28.56 1.41 3.38
C LEU A 42 27.25 0.97 4.05
N LEU A 43 26.84 1.56 5.20
CA LEU A 43 25.59 1.21 5.87
C LEU A 43 24.38 1.53 4.99
N GLY A 44 24.36 2.68 4.33
CA GLY A 44 23.32 3.07 3.38
C GLY A 44 23.27 2.13 2.17
N THR A 45 24.43 1.85 1.60
CA THR A 45 24.55 0.95 0.45
C THR A 45 24.09 -0.47 0.78
N LEU A 46 24.51 -1.03 1.92
CA LEU A 46 24.09 -2.37 2.36
C LEU A 46 22.56 -2.43 2.57
N PHE A 47 21.98 -1.41 3.18
CA PHE A 47 20.53 -1.36 3.41
C PHE A 47 19.75 -1.32 2.09
N ARG A 48 20.13 -0.43 1.16
CA ARG A 48 19.55 -0.34 -0.18
C ARG A 48 19.66 -1.66 -0.95
N THR A 49 20.87 -2.24 -0.96
CA THR A 49 21.12 -3.51 -1.69
C THR A 49 20.34 -4.67 -1.10
N ALA A 50 20.25 -4.77 0.24
CA ALA A 50 19.47 -5.82 0.89
C ALA A 50 17.98 -5.72 0.52
N LEU A 51 17.41 -4.51 0.48
CA LEU A 51 16.04 -4.30 0.05
C LEU A 51 15.85 -4.66 -1.43
N ALA A 52 16.75 -4.21 -2.30
CA ALA A 52 16.73 -4.51 -3.73
C ALA A 52 16.74 -6.02 -4.01
N SER A 53 17.56 -6.76 -3.26
CA SER A 53 17.66 -8.22 -3.40
C SER A 53 16.40 -8.97 -2.96
N CYS A 54 15.66 -8.45 -1.99
CA CYS A 54 14.44 -9.10 -1.47
C CYS A 54 13.19 -8.70 -2.24
N ALA A 55 13.16 -7.54 -2.88
CA ALA A 55 11.96 -6.98 -3.50
C ALA A 55 11.33 -7.89 -4.58
N PRO A 56 12.06 -8.50 -5.53
CA PRO A 56 11.49 -9.39 -6.53
C PRO A 56 10.76 -10.60 -5.92
N ILE A 57 11.39 -11.26 -4.96
CA ILE A 57 10.84 -12.45 -4.27
C ILE A 57 9.62 -12.05 -3.42
N LEU A 58 9.70 -10.91 -2.73
CA LEU A 58 8.60 -10.38 -1.93
C LEU A 58 7.36 -10.15 -2.79
N VAL A 59 7.50 -9.38 -3.90
CA VAL A 59 6.39 -9.08 -4.81
C VAL A 59 5.77 -10.37 -5.35
N PHE A 60 6.59 -11.33 -5.78
CA PHE A 60 6.13 -12.60 -6.32
C PHE A 60 5.22 -13.35 -5.35
N PHE A 61 5.71 -13.66 -4.16
CA PHE A 61 4.96 -14.49 -3.20
C PHE A 61 3.79 -13.76 -2.54
N ILE A 62 3.91 -12.46 -2.28
CA ILE A 62 2.80 -11.66 -1.72
C ILE A 62 1.60 -11.63 -2.68
N VAL A 63 1.83 -11.35 -3.97
CA VAL A 63 0.75 -11.29 -4.96
C VAL A 63 0.10 -12.66 -5.15
N ILE A 64 0.89 -13.75 -5.21
CA ILE A 64 0.35 -15.11 -5.26
C ILE A 64 -0.56 -15.38 -4.06
N SER A 65 -0.05 -15.15 -2.84
CA SER A 65 -0.80 -15.39 -1.60
C SER A 65 -2.09 -14.57 -1.55
N ALA A 66 -2.02 -13.28 -1.87
CA ALA A 66 -3.19 -12.40 -1.86
C ALA A 66 -4.28 -12.87 -2.82
N LEU A 67 -3.91 -13.24 -4.06
CA LEU A 67 -4.88 -13.67 -5.08
C LEU A 67 -5.41 -15.08 -4.84
N ALA A 68 -4.59 -16.01 -4.36
CA ALA A 68 -5.01 -17.38 -4.03
C ALA A 68 -6.08 -17.42 -2.93
N ASN A 69 -6.00 -16.49 -1.98
CA ASN A 69 -6.91 -16.40 -0.83
C ASN A 69 -8.07 -15.42 -1.00
N ALA A 70 -8.16 -14.73 -2.13
CA ALA A 70 -9.23 -13.77 -2.39
C ALA A 70 -10.60 -14.46 -2.41
N LYS A 71 -11.36 -14.35 -1.30
CA LYS A 71 -12.75 -14.84 -1.16
C LYS A 71 -13.71 -13.67 -1.30
N THR A 72 -14.73 -13.82 -2.13
CA THR A 72 -15.80 -12.84 -2.29
C THR A 72 -17.11 -13.43 -1.74
N THR A 73 -17.61 -12.90 -0.63
CA THR A 73 -18.94 -13.16 -0.09
C THR A 73 -19.83 -11.93 -0.27
N GLY A 74 -21.12 -12.06 -0.44
CA GLY A 74 -22.16 -11.06 -0.74
C GLY A 74 -21.80 -9.57 -0.50
N GLY A 75 -21.88 -9.05 0.73
CA GLY A 75 -21.55 -7.66 1.08
C GLY A 75 -20.11 -7.25 0.76
N MET A 76 -19.16 -8.19 0.73
CA MET A 76 -17.76 -7.96 0.42
C MET A 76 -17.52 -7.41 -0.99
N LYS A 77 -18.33 -7.80 -1.98
CA LYS A 77 -18.18 -7.29 -3.35
C LYS A 77 -18.26 -5.77 -3.39
N THR A 78 -19.17 -5.17 -2.64
CA THR A 78 -19.34 -3.72 -2.60
C THR A 78 -18.12 -3.06 -1.92
N VAL A 79 -17.65 -3.59 -0.81
CA VAL A 79 -16.46 -3.07 -0.10
C VAL A 79 -15.25 -3.10 -1.02
N VAL A 80 -14.96 -4.24 -1.65
CA VAL A 80 -13.82 -4.40 -2.57
C VAL A 80 -13.92 -3.44 -3.75
N ILE A 81 -15.10 -3.25 -4.33
CA ILE A 81 -15.30 -2.27 -5.40
C ILE A 81 -14.97 -0.85 -4.92
N LEU A 82 -15.39 -0.47 -3.71
CA LEU A 82 -15.09 0.85 -3.16
C LEU A 82 -13.56 1.02 -2.91
N TYR A 83 -12.87 0.00 -2.45
CA TYR A 83 -11.41 0.01 -2.32
C TYR A 83 -10.73 0.24 -3.67
N VAL A 84 -11.10 -0.53 -4.70
CA VAL A 84 -10.52 -0.40 -6.05
C VAL A 84 -10.81 1.00 -6.63
N ILE A 85 -12.03 1.50 -6.49
CA ILE A 85 -12.38 2.86 -6.95
C ILE A 85 -11.52 3.91 -6.23
N SER A 86 -11.36 3.80 -4.91
CA SER A 86 -10.52 4.72 -4.13
C SER A 86 -9.06 4.69 -4.60
N MET A 87 -8.49 3.51 -4.82
CA MET A 87 -7.12 3.37 -5.30
C MET A 87 -6.93 3.94 -6.71
N LEU A 88 -7.85 3.68 -7.64
CA LEU A 88 -7.79 4.25 -8.99
C LEU A 88 -7.91 5.77 -8.96
N LEU A 89 -8.82 6.34 -8.16
CA LEU A 89 -8.92 7.79 -7.97
C LEU A 89 -7.66 8.36 -7.31
N ALA A 90 -7.04 7.62 -6.38
CA ALA A 90 -5.78 8.00 -5.76
C ALA A 90 -4.65 8.10 -6.80
N ALA A 91 -4.55 7.12 -7.71
CA ALA A 91 -3.59 7.17 -8.81
C ALA A 91 -3.84 8.36 -9.75
N ILE A 92 -5.10 8.61 -10.13
CA ILE A 92 -5.48 9.73 -11.00
C ILE A 92 -5.11 11.08 -10.34
N VAL A 93 -5.43 11.26 -9.06
CA VAL A 93 -5.07 12.47 -8.30
C VAL A 93 -3.55 12.64 -8.27
N SER A 94 -2.81 11.55 -8.05
CA SER A 94 -1.35 11.56 -8.00
C SER A 94 -0.72 11.94 -9.33
N ILE A 95 -1.23 11.41 -10.44
CA ILE A 95 -0.79 11.77 -11.80
C ILE A 95 -1.09 13.25 -12.07
N ALA A 96 -2.32 13.70 -11.81
CA ALA A 96 -2.69 15.08 -11.99
C ALA A 96 -1.79 16.03 -11.16
N ALA A 97 -1.52 15.68 -9.91
CA ALA A 97 -0.61 16.43 -9.05
C ALA A 97 0.83 16.44 -9.59
N SER A 98 1.32 15.30 -10.11
CA SER A 98 2.67 15.19 -10.67
C SER A 98 2.85 16.01 -11.95
N TYR A 99 1.81 16.16 -12.77
CA TYR A 99 1.85 17.07 -13.92
C TYR A 99 1.77 18.55 -13.53
N LEU A 100 0.98 18.88 -12.49
CA LEU A 100 0.85 20.26 -12.01
C LEU A 100 2.08 20.73 -11.21
N PHE A 101 2.71 19.80 -10.50
CA PHE A 101 3.85 20.05 -9.62
C PHE A 101 4.97 19.06 -9.93
N PRO A 102 5.61 19.15 -11.11
CA PRO A 102 6.68 18.24 -11.49
C PRO A 102 7.83 18.31 -10.47
N ILE A 103 8.34 17.14 -10.10
CA ILE A 103 9.43 16.99 -9.14
C ILE A 103 10.60 16.34 -9.86
N GLU A 104 11.74 16.99 -9.80
CA GLU A 104 13.03 16.46 -10.20
C GLU A 104 13.83 16.16 -8.93
N LEU A 105 14.50 15.02 -8.91
CA LEU A 105 15.26 14.53 -7.78
C LEU A 105 16.73 14.43 -8.14
N THR A 106 17.60 14.86 -7.28
CA THR A 106 19.04 14.67 -7.45
C THR A 106 19.40 13.20 -7.20
N LEU A 107 19.88 12.50 -8.24
CA LEU A 107 20.32 11.11 -8.19
C LEU A 107 21.84 11.04 -8.28
N ALA A 108 22.45 10.07 -7.60
CA ALA A 108 23.92 9.96 -7.49
C ALA A 108 24.60 9.63 -8.84
N GLU A 109 23.94 8.88 -9.72
CA GLU A 109 24.40 8.59 -11.08
C GLU A 109 23.18 8.39 -11.99
N ALA A 110 22.85 9.40 -12.78
CA ALA A 110 21.79 9.31 -13.79
C ALA A 110 22.42 9.21 -15.20
N THR A 111 23.21 8.18 -15.44
CA THR A 111 23.67 7.86 -16.81
C THR A 111 22.68 6.89 -17.43
N THR A 112 21.64 7.43 -18.04
CA THR A 112 20.77 6.65 -18.91
C THR A 112 21.10 6.93 -20.36
N ASP A 113 21.87 6.02 -20.98
CA ASP A 113 21.99 5.93 -22.44
C ASP A 113 20.72 5.27 -23.07
N GLN A 114 19.66 5.06 -22.29
CA GLN A 114 18.41 4.49 -22.80
C GLN A 114 17.55 5.60 -23.37
N ALA A 115 17.32 5.52 -24.69
CA ALA A 115 16.34 6.37 -25.36
C ALA A 115 14.95 6.11 -24.73
N ALA A 116 14.29 7.16 -24.29
CA ALA A 116 12.90 7.07 -23.84
C ALA A 116 12.03 6.44 -24.95
N PRO A 117 11.03 5.59 -24.60
CA PRO A 117 10.09 5.04 -25.57
C PRO A 117 9.45 6.20 -26.35
N GLN A 118 9.49 6.11 -27.70
CA GLN A 118 9.06 7.22 -28.57
C GLN A 118 7.56 7.17 -28.88
N ASP A 119 6.87 6.05 -28.60
CA ASP A 119 5.45 5.85 -28.93
C ASP A 119 4.77 4.89 -27.94
N VAL A 120 3.46 5.09 -27.73
CA VAL A 120 2.58 4.23 -26.91
C VAL A 120 2.63 2.77 -27.36
N GLY A 121 2.75 2.53 -28.68
CA GLY A 121 2.88 1.19 -29.23
C GLY A 121 4.14 0.48 -28.76
N GLU A 122 5.25 1.20 -28.62
CA GLU A 122 6.50 0.69 -28.12
C GLU A 122 6.42 0.35 -26.62
N VAL A 123 5.80 1.22 -25.83
CA VAL A 123 5.52 0.98 -24.38
C VAL A 123 4.64 -0.26 -24.22
N LEU A 124 3.52 -0.35 -24.94
CA LEU A 124 2.63 -1.50 -24.84
C LEU A 124 3.31 -2.81 -25.27
N ASN A 125 4.11 -2.78 -26.33
CA ASN A 125 4.86 -3.94 -26.80
C ASN A 125 5.90 -4.38 -25.76
N SER A 126 6.65 -3.44 -25.17
CA SER A 126 7.63 -3.74 -24.12
C SER A 126 6.96 -4.32 -22.88
N VAL A 127 5.81 -3.78 -22.46
CA VAL A 127 5.01 -4.29 -21.33
C VAL A 127 4.54 -5.72 -21.59
N ILE A 128 3.98 -5.99 -22.79
CA ILE A 128 3.48 -7.33 -23.14
C ILE A 128 4.63 -8.33 -23.20
N LEU A 129 5.74 -7.99 -23.84
CA LEU A 129 6.89 -8.88 -23.97
C LEU A 129 7.53 -9.13 -22.59
N SER A 130 7.65 -8.11 -21.74
CA SER A 130 8.15 -8.26 -20.37
C SER A 130 7.24 -9.13 -19.52
N ALA A 131 5.92 -9.02 -19.69
CA ALA A 131 4.95 -9.83 -18.94
C ALA A 131 5.01 -11.34 -19.27
N VAL A 132 5.38 -11.71 -20.51
CA VAL A 132 5.52 -13.11 -20.93
C VAL A 132 6.94 -13.65 -20.83
N ALA A 133 7.87 -12.92 -20.22
CA ALA A 133 9.22 -13.36 -19.96
C ALA A 133 9.25 -14.64 -19.11
N ASN A 134 10.35 -15.40 -19.18
CA ASN A 134 10.54 -16.58 -18.34
C ASN A 134 10.47 -16.18 -16.85
N PRO A 135 9.67 -16.86 -16.01
CA PRO A 135 9.48 -16.47 -14.61
C PRO A 135 10.78 -16.52 -13.78
N VAL A 136 11.69 -17.45 -14.08
CA VAL A 136 12.99 -17.54 -13.39
C VAL A 136 13.90 -16.38 -13.81
N ASP A 137 13.96 -16.08 -15.09
CA ASP A 137 14.72 -14.93 -15.60
C ASP A 137 14.15 -13.61 -15.07
N ALA A 138 12.82 -13.50 -15.01
CA ALA A 138 12.17 -12.33 -14.44
C ALA A 138 12.56 -12.09 -12.98
N LEU A 139 12.61 -13.13 -12.16
CA LEU A 139 13.06 -13.06 -10.77
C LEU A 139 14.56 -12.72 -10.66
N THR A 140 15.39 -13.34 -11.50
CA THR A 140 16.85 -13.15 -11.47
C THR A 140 17.26 -11.75 -11.91
N ASN A 141 16.60 -11.23 -12.95
CA ASN A 141 16.95 -9.93 -13.55
C ASN A 141 16.10 -8.77 -13.03
N GLY A 142 15.18 -9.02 -12.07
CA GLY A 142 14.31 -7.99 -11.53
C GLY A 142 13.32 -7.43 -12.56
N ASN A 143 12.86 -8.25 -13.51
CA ASN A 143 11.79 -7.86 -14.43
C ASN A 143 10.44 -7.92 -13.71
N TYR A 144 10.07 -6.82 -13.03
CA TYR A 144 8.89 -6.75 -12.18
C TYR A 144 7.57 -6.96 -12.94
N LEU A 145 7.49 -6.59 -14.22
CA LEU A 145 6.29 -6.85 -15.04
C LEU A 145 6.09 -8.35 -15.26
N GLY A 146 7.16 -9.08 -15.57
CA GLY A 146 7.14 -10.54 -15.67
C GLY A 146 6.83 -11.20 -14.33
N ILE A 147 7.45 -10.73 -13.25
CA ILE A 147 7.19 -11.20 -11.87
C ILE A 147 5.72 -11.06 -11.52
N LEU A 148 5.14 -9.87 -11.76
CA LEU A 148 3.72 -9.61 -11.46
C LEU A 148 2.79 -10.48 -12.31
N ALA A 149 3.05 -10.57 -13.63
CA ALA A 149 2.23 -11.36 -14.53
C ALA A 149 2.17 -12.83 -14.09
N TRP A 150 3.31 -13.44 -13.83
CA TRP A 150 3.37 -14.82 -13.35
C TRP A 150 2.77 -14.99 -11.95
N ALA A 151 2.98 -14.05 -11.04
CA ALA A 151 2.37 -14.08 -9.72
C ALA A 151 0.84 -14.03 -9.80
N VAL A 152 0.29 -13.21 -10.69
CA VAL A 152 -1.16 -13.12 -10.95
C VAL A 152 -1.69 -14.44 -11.52
N LEU A 153 -1.05 -15.00 -12.54
CA LEU A 153 -1.47 -16.25 -13.16
C LEU A 153 -1.44 -17.41 -12.17
N ILE A 154 -0.36 -17.55 -11.40
CA ILE A 154 -0.22 -18.60 -10.37
C ILE A 154 -1.24 -18.39 -9.25
N GLY A 155 -1.41 -17.14 -8.76
CA GLY A 155 -2.37 -16.82 -7.72
C GLY A 155 -3.81 -17.16 -8.12
N ILE A 156 -4.21 -16.82 -9.36
CA ILE A 156 -5.54 -17.19 -9.88
C ILE A 156 -5.67 -18.71 -10.02
N ALA A 157 -4.66 -19.42 -10.53
CA ALA A 157 -4.68 -20.87 -10.67
C ALA A 157 -4.81 -21.58 -9.30
N LEU A 158 -4.18 -21.04 -8.26
CA LEU A 158 -4.26 -21.58 -6.91
C LEU A 158 -5.60 -21.34 -6.21
N ARG A 159 -6.49 -20.50 -6.72
CA ARG A 159 -7.83 -20.27 -6.10
C ARG A 159 -8.63 -21.55 -5.96
N SER A 160 -8.51 -22.47 -6.91
CA SER A 160 -9.17 -23.78 -6.91
C SER A 160 -8.37 -24.89 -6.22
N ALA A 161 -7.15 -24.61 -5.76
CA ALA A 161 -6.32 -25.56 -5.07
C ALA A 161 -6.82 -25.84 -3.64
N SER A 162 -6.34 -26.96 -3.04
CA SER A 162 -6.62 -27.28 -1.65
C SER A 162 -6.11 -26.22 -0.69
N GLU A 163 -6.73 -26.07 0.46
CA GLU A 163 -6.28 -25.13 1.51
C GLU A 163 -4.83 -25.43 1.92
N THR A 164 -4.44 -26.70 2.02
CA THR A 164 -3.05 -27.10 2.32
C THR A 164 -2.05 -26.53 1.29
N SER A 165 -2.41 -26.53 0.01
CA SER A 165 -1.56 -25.95 -1.04
C SER A 165 -1.44 -24.42 -0.89
N LYS A 166 -2.52 -23.74 -0.56
CA LYS A 166 -2.53 -22.29 -0.30
C LYS A 166 -1.71 -21.93 0.93
N ASP A 167 -1.79 -22.75 1.99
CA ASP A 167 -1.04 -22.56 3.23
C ASP A 167 0.47 -22.59 3.01
N VAL A 168 0.97 -23.42 2.07
CA VAL A 168 2.39 -23.43 1.71
C VAL A 168 2.81 -22.08 1.13
N PHE A 169 2.05 -21.50 0.19
CA PHE A 169 2.36 -20.19 -0.38
C PHE A 169 2.22 -19.07 0.64
N ASN A 170 1.24 -19.16 1.54
CA ASN A 170 1.08 -18.22 2.65
C ASN A 170 2.30 -18.24 3.58
N ALA A 171 2.77 -19.45 3.96
CA ALA A 171 3.94 -19.61 4.82
C ALA A 171 5.22 -19.05 4.17
N ILE A 172 5.41 -19.26 2.87
CA ILE A 172 6.56 -18.71 2.13
C ILE A 172 6.45 -17.16 2.08
N SER A 173 5.28 -16.63 1.75
CA SER A 173 5.02 -15.17 1.72
C SER A 173 5.31 -14.53 3.08
N GLU A 174 4.87 -15.17 4.18
CA GLU A 174 5.12 -14.70 5.55
C GLU A 174 6.61 -14.77 5.92
N ALA A 175 7.30 -15.83 5.52
CA ALA A 175 8.75 -15.98 5.74
C ALA A 175 9.53 -14.86 5.02
N VAL A 176 9.23 -14.59 3.75
CA VAL A 176 9.87 -13.50 2.98
C VAL A 176 9.55 -12.14 3.59
N THR A 177 8.30 -11.91 3.96
CA THR A 177 7.88 -10.69 4.66
C THR A 177 8.65 -10.51 5.98
N THR A 178 8.89 -11.59 6.70
CA THR A 178 9.68 -11.56 7.95
C THR A 178 11.13 -11.17 7.69
N ILE A 179 11.75 -11.69 6.64
CA ILE A 179 13.11 -11.29 6.22
C ILE A 179 13.15 -9.78 5.92
N VAL A 180 12.19 -9.27 5.16
CA VAL A 180 12.08 -7.82 4.87
C VAL A 180 11.90 -7.01 6.15
N ARG A 181 11.08 -7.48 7.11
CA ARG A 181 10.96 -6.83 8.43
C ARG A 181 12.27 -6.76 9.19
N TRP A 182 13.11 -7.80 9.12
CA TRP A 182 14.45 -7.76 9.72
C TRP A 182 15.36 -6.73 9.06
N ILE A 183 15.33 -6.64 7.73
CA ILE A 183 16.07 -5.60 7.00
C ILE A 183 15.57 -4.21 7.40
N ILE A 184 14.24 -4.00 7.44
CA ILE A 184 13.63 -2.73 7.87
C ILE A 184 13.96 -2.40 9.34
N ALA A 185 14.13 -3.39 10.22
CA ALA A 185 14.59 -3.15 11.59
C ALA A 185 15.99 -2.53 11.65
N CYS A 186 16.81 -2.71 10.59
CA CYS A 186 18.11 -2.05 10.42
C CYS A 186 18.00 -0.63 9.81
N ALA A 187 16.79 -0.16 9.46
CA ALA A 187 16.57 1.15 8.85
C ALA A 187 17.17 2.33 9.63
N PRO A 188 17.26 2.36 10.97
CA PRO A 188 17.93 3.46 11.68
C PRO A 188 19.38 3.67 11.21
N PHE A 189 20.12 2.60 10.95
CA PHE A 189 21.50 2.66 10.44
C PHE A 189 21.53 2.84 8.92
N GLY A 190 20.60 2.18 8.21
CA GLY A 190 20.48 2.32 6.76
C GLY A 190 20.13 3.75 6.35
N VAL A 191 19.11 4.35 6.97
CA VAL A 191 18.68 5.73 6.70
C VAL A 191 19.76 6.73 7.13
N MET A 192 20.47 6.47 8.25
CA MET A 192 21.64 7.26 8.65
C MET A 192 22.68 7.28 7.52
N GLY A 193 23.04 6.13 6.96
CA GLY A 193 24.00 6.02 5.86
C GLY A 193 23.49 6.67 4.57
N LEU A 194 22.22 6.45 4.20
CA LEU A 194 21.62 7.05 3.00
C LEU A 194 21.62 8.58 3.06
N VAL A 195 21.14 9.16 4.16
CA VAL A 195 21.10 10.62 4.30
C VAL A 195 22.49 11.22 4.41
N TYR A 196 23.41 10.49 5.06
CA TYR A 196 24.81 10.89 5.14
C TYR A 196 25.45 11.01 3.73
N THR A 197 25.35 9.95 2.92
CA THR A 197 25.88 9.95 1.54
C THR A 197 25.22 11.06 0.71
N THR A 198 23.88 11.11 0.73
CA THR A 198 23.13 12.10 -0.06
C THR A 198 23.52 13.54 0.28
N LEU A 199 23.68 13.85 1.58
CA LEU A 199 24.03 15.20 2.03
C LEU A 199 25.50 15.51 1.78
N SER A 200 26.40 14.53 1.91
CA SER A 200 27.82 14.70 1.60
C SER A 200 28.08 15.00 0.12
N ASP A 201 27.32 14.33 -0.76
CA ASP A 201 27.51 14.44 -2.21
C ASP A 201 26.80 15.66 -2.81
N ASN A 202 25.61 16.01 -2.32
CA ASN A 202 24.72 16.99 -2.95
C ASN A 202 24.52 18.27 -2.11
N GLY A 203 25.01 18.30 -0.88
CA GLY A 203 24.81 19.44 0.01
C GLY A 203 23.40 19.58 0.59
N PRO A 204 23.16 20.60 1.45
CA PRO A 204 21.91 20.76 2.19
C PRO A 204 20.70 21.18 1.33
N GLU A 205 20.91 21.59 0.09
CA GLU A 205 19.84 22.02 -0.81
C GLU A 205 18.87 20.89 -1.14
N ILE A 206 19.30 19.64 -1.07
CA ILE A 206 18.47 18.46 -1.31
C ILE A 206 17.26 18.36 -0.37
N PHE A 207 17.31 18.99 0.82
CA PHE A 207 16.17 19.00 1.73
C PHE A 207 14.98 19.80 1.18
N PHE A 208 15.21 20.77 0.30
CA PHE A 208 14.12 21.49 -0.37
C PHE A 208 13.41 20.60 -1.41
N GLU A 209 14.18 19.76 -2.14
CA GLU A 209 13.61 18.79 -3.08
C GLU A 209 12.76 17.76 -2.34
N TYR A 210 13.29 17.20 -1.26
CA TYR A 210 12.55 16.24 -0.42
C TYR A 210 11.33 16.87 0.25
N GLY A 211 11.44 18.14 0.66
CA GLY A 211 10.31 18.91 1.18
C GLY A 211 9.19 19.05 0.15
N ARG A 212 9.52 19.39 -1.11
CA ARG A 212 8.54 19.46 -2.21
C ARG A 212 7.91 18.11 -2.48
N LEU A 213 8.70 17.02 -2.51
CA LEU A 213 8.21 15.67 -2.69
C LEU A 213 7.22 15.28 -1.58
N ILE A 214 7.56 15.52 -0.31
CA ILE A 214 6.67 15.28 0.83
C ILE A 214 5.37 16.08 0.68
N LEU A 215 5.44 17.36 0.29
CA LEU A 215 4.25 18.20 0.12
C LEU A 215 3.31 17.66 -0.96
N VAL A 216 3.83 17.17 -2.08
CA VAL A 216 2.99 16.56 -3.14
C VAL A 216 2.40 15.25 -2.65
N LEU A 217 3.19 14.36 -2.04
CA LEU A 217 2.71 13.09 -1.50
C LEU A 217 1.60 13.28 -0.46
N VAL A 218 1.87 14.08 0.56
CA VAL A 218 0.91 14.36 1.65
C VAL A 218 -0.29 15.14 1.11
N GLY A 219 -0.06 16.09 0.21
CA GLY A 219 -1.12 16.83 -0.46
C GLY A 219 -2.10 15.92 -1.21
N CYS A 220 -1.60 14.97 -2.00
CA CYS A 220 -2.43 13.95 -2.64
C CYS A 220 -3.21 13.11 -1.62
N MET A 221 -2.54 12.63 -0.57
CA MET A 221 -3.19 11.83 0.48
C MET A 221 -4.31 12.61 1.18
N LEU A 222 -4.10 13.91 1.45
CA LEU A 222 -5.12 14.78 2.03
C LEU A 222 -6.30 15.02 1.06
N VAL A 223 -6.05 15.21 -0.24
CA VAL A 223 -7.11 15.32 -1.24
C VAL A 223 -7.93 14.03 -1.27
N ILE A 224 -7.29 12.88 -1.17
CA ILE A 224 -8.02 11.59 -1.16
C ILE A 224 -8.83 11.46 0.13
N ALA A 225 -8.24 11.74 1.28
CA ALA A 225 -8.93 11.61 2.56
C ALA A 225 -10.12 12.57 2.71
N LEU A 226 -9.98 13.83 2.21
CA LEU A 226 -10.92 14.91 2.48
C LEU A 226 -11.81 15.30 1.28
N VAL A 227 -11.51 14.82 0.07
CA VAL A 227 -12.29 15.11 -1.13
C VAL A 227 -12.78 13.85 -1.83
N THR A 228 -11.90 12.98 -2.30
CA THR A 228 -12.31 11.83 -3.13
C THR A 228 -13.05 10.75 -2.33
N ASN A 229 -12.56 10.37 -1.15
CA ASN A 229 -13.23 9.39 -0.29
C ASN A 229 -14.59 9.90 0.22
N PRO A 230 -14.73 11.15 0.72
CA PRO A 230 -16.04 11.74 1.00
C PRO A 230 -16.99 11.74 -0.21
N LEU A 231 -16.48 12.04 -1.42
CA LEU A 231 -17.30 12.01 -2.64
C LEU A 231 -17.86 10.61 -2.92
N ILE A 232 -17.03 9.56 -2.80
CA ILE A 232 -17.45 8.17 -2.92
C ILE A 232 -18.58 7.87 -1.91
N CYS A 233 -18.41 8.30 -0.65
CA CYS A 233 -19.39 8.10 0.41
C CYS A 233 -20.72 8.79 0.12
N VAL A 234 -20.70 10.06 -0.33
CA VAL A 234 -21.91 10.82 -0.71
C VAL A 234 -22.67 10.09 -1.83
N ILE A 235 -21.97 9.64 -2.86
CA ILE A 235 -22.58 8.91 -3.98
C ILE A 235 -23.21 7.60 -3.48
N ALA A 236 -22.56 6.91 -2.53
CA ALA A 236 -23.00 5.62 -2.04
C ALA A 236 -24.26 5.70 -1.15
N PHE A 237 -24.29 6.58 -0.14
CA PHE A 237 -25.37 6.64 0.87
C PHE A 237 -26.14 7.97 0.95
N ARG A 238 -25.82 8.94 0.10
CA ARG A 238 -26.57 10.19 -0.14
C ARG A 238 -26.82 11.09 1.10
N LYS A 239 -25.93 11.06 2.07
CA LYS A 239 -25.90 11.94 3.25
C LYS A 239 -24.55 12.58 3.40
N ASN A 240 -24.43 13.59 4.29
CA ASN A 240 -23.15 14.21 4.62
C ASN A 240 -22.15 13.19 5.16
N PRO A 241 -21.00 12.93 4.50
CA PRO A 241 -20.06 11.91 4.89
C PRO A 241 -19.04 12.41 5.94
N TYR A 242 -18.87 13.74 6.08
CA TYR A 242 -17.77 14.30 6.88
C TYR A 242 -17.79 13.88 8.35
N PRO A 243 -18.93 13.74 9.04
CA PRO A 243 -18.92 13.21 10.41
C PRO A 243 -18.28 11.81 10.49
N LEU A 244 -18.52 10.94 9.50
CA LEU A 244 -17.90 9.62 9.43
C LEU A 244 -16.43 9.71 9.06
N VAL A 245 -16.07 10.48 8.04
CA VAL A 245 -14.70 10.67 7.57
C VAL A 245 -13.80 11.18 8.69
N LEU A 246 -14.22 12.23 9.39
CA LEU A 246 -13.46 12.81 10.49
C LEU A 246 -13.35 11.86 11.69
N ARG A 247 -14.41 11.07 11.95
CA ARG A 247 -14.38 10.03 12.98
C ARG A 247 -13.36 8.94 12.63
N CYS A 248 -13.36 8.44 11.40
CA CYS A 248 -12.38 7.44 10.95
C CYS A 248 -10.94 7.97 10.98
N LEU A 249 -10.71 9.21 10.52
CA LEU A 249 -9.38 9.82 10.59
C LEU A 249 -8.90 10.01 12.02
N LYS A 250 -9.77 10.44 12.93
CA LYS A 250 -9.43 10.67 14.33
C LYS A 250 -9.17 9.37 15.09
N ASP A 251 -10.09 8.42 15.04
CA ASP A 251 -10.07 7.26 15.93
C ASP A 251 -9.23 6.10 15.37
N SER A 252 -9.14 5.96 14.04
CA SER A 252 -8.29 5.00 13.35
C SER A 252 -7.03 5.64 12.78
N GLY A 253 -7.16 6.73 12.02
CA GLY A 253 -6.05 7.33 11.28
C GLY A 253 -4.91 7.80 12.17
N ILE A 254 -5.17 8.44 13.31
CA ILE A 254 -4.11 8.91 14.24
C ILE A 254 -3.30 7.72 14.76
N THR A 255 -3.95 6.64 15.15
CA THR A 255 -3.25 5.46 15.66
C THR A 255 -2.46 4.76 14.55
N ALA A 256 -3.04 4.65 13.36
CA ALA A 256 -2.36 4.11 12.19
C ALA A 256 -1.15 4.97 11.79
N PHE A 257 -1.26 6.30 11.85
CA PHE A 257 -0.15 7.23 11.64
C PHE A 257 1.03 6.95 12.59
N LEU A 258 0.73 6.73 13.87
CA LEU A 258 1.75 6.50 14.90
C LEU A 258 2.36 5.10 14.83
N THR A 259 1.59 4.09 14.47
CA THR A 259 2.04 2.69 14.42
C THR A 259 2.69 2.33 13.08
N ARG A 260 2.31 3.01 11.99
CA ARG A 260 2.71 2.71 10.62
C ARG A 260 2.43 1.25 10.24
N SER A 261 1.32 0.70 10.74
CA SER A 261 0.93 -0.68 10.50
C SER A 261 -0.59 -0.81 10.46
N SER A 262 -1.14 -1.02 9.26
CA SER A 262 -2.56 -1.31 9.09
C SER A 262 -2.97 -2.58 9.82
N ALA A 263 -2.11 -3.59 9.84
CA ALA A 263 -2.37 -4.84 10.55
C ALA A 263 -2.48 -4.65 12.07
N ALA A 264 -1.59 -3.84 12.68
CA ALA A 264 -1.67 -3.51 14.11
C ALA A 264 -2.90 -2.66 14.46
N ASN A 265 -3.49 -1.98 13.46
CA ASN A 265 -4.67 -1.13 13.65
C ASN A 265 -6.01 -1.90 13.49
N ILE A 266 -5.99 -3.18 13.05
CA ILE A 266 -7.20 -4.00 12.89
C ILE A 266 -8.08 -4.01 14.14
N PRO A 267 -7.56 -4.28 15.37
CA PRO A 267 -8.42 -4.28 16.56
C PRO A 267 -9.11 -2.94 16.82
N ILE A 268 -8.43 -1.82 16.57
CA ILE A 268 -8.96 -0.46 16.73
C ILE A 268 -10.08 -0.23 15.71
N ASN A 269 -9.86 -0.61 14.46
CA ASN A 269 -10.85 -0.52 13.40
C ASN A 269 -12.08 -1.38 13.67
N MET A 270 -11.90 -2.57 14.24
CA MET A 270 -13.00 -3.45 14.67
C MET A 270 -13.85 -2.80 15.76
N THR A 271 -13.21 -2.24 16.80
CA THR A 271 -13.90 -1.52 17.88
C THR A 271 -14.67 -0.32 17.32
N LEU A 272 -14.05 0.48 16.44
CA LEU A 272 -14.73 1.62 15.82
C LEU A 272 -15.93 1.18 14.97
N ALA A 273 -15.81 0.07 14.26
CA ALA A 273 -16.93 -0.48 13.48
C ALA A 273 -18.09 -0.94 14.37
N GLU A 274 -17.80 -1.52 15.53
CA GLU A 274 -18.76 -1.90 16.55
C GLU A 274 -19.46 -0.66 17.15
N GLU A 275 -18.72 0.37 17.53
CA GLU A 275 -19.25 1.63 18.04
C GLU A 275 -20.20 2.31 17.02
N LEU A 276 -19.85 2.26 15.73
CA LEU A 276 -20.71 2.76 14.65
C LEU A 276 -21.95 1.88 14.41
N GLY A 277 -22.10 0.78 15.12
CA GLY A 277 -23.21 -0.16 15.04
C GLY A 277 -23.28 -0.92 13.71
N LEU A 278 -22.13 -1.17 13.06
CA LEU A 278 -22.07 -1.88 11.78
C LEU A 278 -22.37 -3.38 11.95
N ASP A 279 -22.76 -4.06 10.87
CA ASP A 279 -22.98 -5.51 10.88
C ASP A 279 -21.68 -6.29 11.12
N PRO A 280 -21.57 -7.05 12.24
CA PRO A 280 -20.37 -7.82 12.58
C PRO A 280 -19.93 -8.82 11.49
N ARG A 281 -20.88 -9.38 10.74
CA ARG A 281 -20.60 -10.31 9.64
C ARG A 281 -19.90 -9.63 8.47
N THR A 282 -20.06 -8.31 8.32
CA THR A 282 -19.39 -7.52 7.30
C THR A 282 -18.03 -7.05 7.82
N TYR A 283 -17.98 -6.37 8.96
CA TYR A 283 -16.74 -5.75 9.40
C TYR A 283 -15.66 -6.74 9.86
N SER A 284 -16.06 -7.91 10.42
CA SER A 284 -15.12 -8.95 10.82
C SER A 284 -14.27 -9.51 9.66
N VAL A 285 -14.76 -9.38 8.43
CA VAL A 285 -14.07 -9.81 7.21
C VAL A 285 -13.49 -8.63 6.45
N SER A 286 -14.25 -7.53 6.30
CA SER A 286 -13.83 -6.39 5.48
C SER A 286 -12.63 -5.64 6.07
N ILE A 287 -12.55 -5.48 7.38
CA ILE A 287 -11.46 -4.75 8.03
C ILE A 287 -10.12 -5.50 7.92
N PRO A 288 -10.02 -6.80 8.28
CA PRO A 288 -8.79 -7.56 8.04
C PRO A 288 -8.39 -7.63 6.56
N LEU A 289 -9.36 -7.76 5.66
CA LEU A 289 -9.12 -7.73 4.21
C LEU A 289 -8.61 -6.34 3.76
N GLY A 290 -9.26 -5.26 4.24
CA GLY A 290 -8.86 -3.88 3.93
C GLY A 290 -7.42 -3.60 4.34
N ALA A 291 -7.01 -4.05 5.52
CA ALA A 291 -5.64 -3.90 6.00
C ALA A 291 -4.57 -4.52 5.07
N THR A 292 -4.98 -5.33 4.09
CA THR A 292 -4.09 -5.93 3.09
C THR A 292 -4.28 -5.40 1.68
N ILE A 293 -5.52 -5.06 1.27
CA ILE A 293 -5.81 -4.70 -0.14
C ILE A 293 -6.25 -3.24 -0.34
N ASN A 294 -6.69 -2.53 0.70
CA ASN A 294 -7.12 -1.14 0.60
C ASN A 294 -5.94 -0.18 0.81
N MET A 295 -5.18 0.04 -0.22
CA MET A 295 -3.87 0.69 -0.17
C MET A 295 -3.83 1.96 -1.03
N ALA A 296 -4.82 2.87 -0.84
CA ALA A 296 -4.89 4.11 -1.61
C ALA A 296 -3.65 5.02 -1.37
N GLY A 297 -3.15 5.09 -0.14
CA GLY A 297 -1.94 5.83 0.19
C GLY A 297 -0.69 5.23 -0.46
N ALA A 298 -0.55 3.89 -0.47
CA ALA A 298 0.52 3.20 -1.19
C ALA A 298 0.45 3.47 -2.70
N THR A 299 -0.76 3.52 -3.25
CA THR A 299 -0.97 3.89 -4.66
C THR A 299 -0.47 5.30 -4.95
N VAL A 300 -0.71 6.28 -4.05
CA VAL A 300 -0.13 7.63 -4.15
C VAL A 300 1.38 7.57 -4.17
N THR A 301 1.97 6.87 -3.21
CA THR A 301 3.44 6.75 -3.08
C THR A 301 4.05 6.18 -4.34
N ILE A 302 3.56 5.04 -4.82
CA ILE A 302 4.07 4.38 -6.02
C ILE A 302 3.96 5.32 -7.22
N THR A 303 2.80 5.96 -7.41
CA THR A 303 2.55 6.80 -8.58
C THR A 303 3.41 8.07 -8.56
N VAL A 304 3.42 8.84 -7.45
CA VAL A 304 4.18 10.10 -7.35
C VAL A 304 5.67 9.85 -7.47
N MET A 305 6.19 8.82 -6.79
CA MET A 305 7.63 8.50 -6.83
C MET A 305 8.07 8.03 -8.22
N THR A 306 7.24 7.26 -8.92
CA THR A 306 7.50 6.85 -10.30
C THR A 306 7.46 8.04 -11.27
N MET A 307 6.48 8.92 -11.12
CA MET A 307 6.41 10.14 -11.92
C MET A 307 7.59 11.07 -11.66
N ALA A 308 8.03 11.20 -10.40
CA ALA A 308 9.24 11.95 -10.06
C ALA A 308 10.49 11.32 -10.71
N ALA A 309 10.62 10.00 -10.74
CA ALA A 309 11.69 9.31 -11.46
C ALA A 309 11.67 9.62 -12.96
N ALA A 310 10.51 9.54 -13.59
CA ALA A 310 10.34 9.85 -15.01
C ALA A 310 10.70 11.31 -15.32
N HIS A 311 10.22 12.27 -14.51
CA HIS A 311 10.57 13.69 -14.65
C HIS A 311 12.07 13.94 -14.51
N THR A 312 12.71 13.32 -13.51
CA THR A 312 14.15 13.43 -13.26
C THR A 312 14.99 12.96 -14.46
N LEU A 313 14.55 11.90 -15.12
CA LEU A 313 15.23 11.33 -16.30
C LEU A 313 14.80 12.00 -17.62
N GLY A 314 13.91 13.00 -17.58
CA GLY A 314 13.39 13.62 -18.79
C GLY A 314 12.52 12.70 -19.66
N ILE A 315 11.97 11.61 -19.08
CA ILE A 315 11.11 10.67 -19.78
C ILE A 315 9.70 11.28 -19.91
N PRO A 316 9.21 11.53 -21.12
CA PRO A 316 7.86 12.05 -21.32
C PRO A 316 6.84 10.98 -20.99
N VAL A 317 5.92 11.27 -20.07
CA VAL A 317 4.81 10.40 -19.74
C VAL A 317 3.56 10.92 -20.42
N ASP A 318 3.05 10.21 -21.41
CA ASP A 318 1.79 10.55 -22.07
C ASP A 318 0.56 10.04 -21.28
N ILE A 319 -0.63 10.54 -21.63
CA ILE A 319 -1.87 10.18 -20.92
C ILE A 319 -2.16 8.67 -20.95
N PRO A 320 -2.01 7.93 -22.09
CA PRO A 320 -2.20 6.49 -22.11
C PRO A 320 -1.24 5.75 -21.17
N SER A 321 0.06 6.08 -21.17
CA SER A 321 1.05 5.47 -20.26
C SER A 321 0.75 5.80 -18.80
N ALA A 322 0.30 7.03 -18.52
CA ALA A 322 -0.16 7.43 -17.19
C ALA A 322 -1.38 6.61 -16.72
N LEU A 323 -2.33 6.30 -17.60
CA LEU A 323 -3.47 5.43 -17.27
C LEU A 323 -3.04 3.98 -17.00
N ILE A 324 -2.06 3.47 -17.73
CA ILE A 324 -1.48 2.15 -17.45
C ILE A 324 -0.81 2.17 -16.07
N LEU A 325 -0.06 3.24 -15.74
CA LEU A 325 0.52 3.43 -14.42
C LEU A 325 -0.54 3.45 -13.31
N CYS A 326 -1.72 4.10 -13.53
CA CYS A 326 -2.82 4.09 -12.57
C CYS A 326 -3.25 2.66 -12.20
N VAL A 327 -3.46 1.82 -13.20
CA VAL A 327 -3.89 0.44 -13.00
C VAL A 327 -2.78 -0.37 -12.33
N LEU A 328 -1.55 -0.23 -12.82
CA LEU A 328 -0.39 -0.95 -12.30
C LEU A 328 -0.13 -0.58 -10.83
N ALA A 329 -0.15 0.72 -10.49
CA ALA A 329 0.04 1.18 -9.12
C ALA A 329 -1.07 0.69 -8.18
N ALA A 330 -2.35 0.74 -8.61
CA ALA A 330 -3.47 0.25 -7.81
C ALA A 330 -3.40 -1.26 -7.57
N VAL A 331 -3.06 -2.05 -8.59
CA VAL A 331 -2.93 -3.51 -8.47
C VAL A 331 -1.71 -3.88 -7.61
N SER A 332 -0.56 -3.25 -7.85
CA SER A 332 0.65 -3.53 -7.07
C SER A 332 0.51 -3.10 -5.61
N ALA A 333 -0.17 -2.00 -5.34
CA ALA A 333 -0.42 -1.53 -3.98
C ALA A 333 -1.13 -2.58 -3.11
N CYS A 334 -2.00 -3.43 -3.68
CA CYS A 334 -2.60 -4.56 -2.97
C CYS A 334 -1.54 -5.56 -2.45
N GLY A 335 -0.34 -5.54 -3.00
CA GLY A 335 0.80 -6.35 -2.55
C GLY A 335 1.69 -5.67 -1.51
N ALA A 336 1.40 -4.42 -1.09
CA ALA A 336 2.23 -3.69 -0.14
C ALA A 336 2.24 -4.27 1.29
N SER A 337 1.36 -5.22 1.59
CA SER A 337 1.35 -6.07 2.81
C SER A 337 1.36 -5.37 4.17
N GLY A 338 0.90 -4.12 4.30
CA GLY A 338 0.77 -3.43 5.61
C GLY A 338 2.05 -3.40 6.47
N VAL A 339 3.21 -3.60 5.85
CA VAL A 339 4.54 -3.48 6.47
C VAL A 339 5.08 -2.09 6.21
N ALA A 340 5.67 -1.46 7.23
CA ALA A 340 6.27 -0.14 7.10
C ALA A 340 7.26 -0.08 5.91
N GLY A 341 7.06 0.89 5.00
CA GLY A 341 7.87 1.02 3.79
C GLY A 341 7.61 -0.01 2.69
N GLY A 342 6.58 -0.86 2.82
CA GLY A 342 6.25 -1.89 1.82
C GLY A 342 5.92 -1.31 0.45
N SER A 343 5.24 -0.18 0.38
CA SER A 343 4.91 0.52 -0.87
C SER A 343 6.14 0.96 -1.65
N LEU A 344 7.21 1.34 -0.95
CA LEU A 344 8.46 1.78 -1.59
C LEU A 344 9.11 0.66 -2.42
N LEU A 345 8.98 -0.60 -1.97
CA LEU A 345 9.53 -1.76 -2.67
C LEU A 345 8.78 -2.09 -3.97
N LEU A 346 7.64 -1.46 -4.22
CA LEU A 346 6.85 -1.60 -5.43
C LEU A 346 7.15 -0.51 -6.48
N ILE A 347 7.93 0.52 -6.12
CA ILE A 347 8.34 1.58 -7.04
C ILE A 347 9.11 1.02 -8.24
N PRO A 348 10.08 0.08 -8.10
CA PRO A 348 10.78 -0.47 -9.24
C PRO A 348 9.86 -1.17 -10.25
N LEU A 349 8.79 -1.82 -9.77
CA LEU A 349 7.75 -2.38 -10.64
C LEU A 349 7.09 -1.30 -11.50
N ALA A 350 6.71 -0.17 -10.91
CA ALA A 350 6.08 0.92 -11.65
C ALA A 350 7.08 1.66 -12.56
N CYS A 351 8.33 1.83 -12.13
CA CYS A 351 9.42 2.40 -12.93
C CYS A 351 9.74 1.55 -14.18
N SER A 352 9.63 0.23 -14.08
CA SER A 352 9.88 -0.67 -15.21
C SER A 352 8.92 -0.45 -16.37
N LEU A 353 7.72 0.10 -16.14
CA LEU A 353 6.77 0.51 -17.19
C LEU A 353 7.38 1.54 -18.16
N PHE A 354 8.25 2.40 -17.65
CA PHE A 354 8.90 3.47 -18.41
C PHE A 354 10.34 3.13 -18.82
N GLY A 355 10.75 1.86 -18.70
CA GLY A 355 12.11 1.42 -19.01
C GLY A 355 13.17 1.97 -18.03
N ILE A 356 12.77 2.49 -16.88
CA ILE A 356 13.70 3.02 -15.87
C ILE A 356 14.47 1.85 -15.24
N PRO A 357 15.82 1.87 -15.29
CA PRO A 357 16.64 0.80 -14.74
C PRO A 357 16.40 0.58 -13.25
N ASN A 358 16.49 -0.68 -12.81
CA ASN A 358 16.26 -1.03 -11.40
C ASN A 358 17.21 -0.28 -10.45
N GLU A 359 18.43 -0.02 -10.86
CA GLU A 359 19.43 0.73 -10.07
C GLU A 359 18.97 2.17 -9.79
N VAL A 360 18.39 2.84 -10.78
CA VAL A 360 17.81 4.17 -10.64
C VAL A 360 16.54 4.11 -9.79
N ALA A 361 15.65 3.16 -10.05
CA ALA A 361 14.45 2.97 -9.25
C ALA A 361 14.78 2.72 -7.77
N MET A 362 15.86 2.00 -7.47
CA MET A 362 16.32 1.77 -6.10
C MET A 362 16.94 3.02 -5.44
N GLN A 363 17.42 4.00 -6.19
CA GLN A 363 17.78 5.32 -5.63
C GLN A 363 16.50 6.08 -5.20
N ILE A 364 15.45 6.02 -6.02
CA ILE A 364 14.13 6.58 -5.66
C ILE A 364 13.57 5.91 -4.39
N VAL A 365 13.70 4.58 -4.27
CA VAL A 365 13.33 3.85 -3.05
C VAL A 365 14.13 4.34 -1.84
N ALA A 366 15.44 4.57 -2.00
CA ALA A 366 16.29 5.10 -0.94
C ALA A 366 15.83 6.48 -0.46
N ILE A 367 15.48 7.39 -1.39
CA ILE A 367 14.87 8.69 -1.07
C ILE A 367 13.55 8.47 -0.30
N GLY A 368 12.73 7.54 -0.76
CA GLY A 368 11.50 7.15 -0.06
C GLY A 368 11.73 6.75 1.40
N PHE A 369 12.79 6.00 1.70
CA PHE A 369 13.15 5.65 3.08
C PHE A 369 13.62 6.86 3.90
N ILE A 370 14.32 7.82 3.29
CA ILE A 370 14.72 9.06 3.98
C ILE A 370 13.49 9.86 4.41
N ILE A 371 12.52 10.06 3.53
CA ILE A 371 11.28 10.80 3.83
C ILE A 371 10.23 9.93 4.51
N GLY A 372 10.46 8.64 4.65
CA GLY A 372 9.49 7.60 4.97
C GLY A 372 8.85 7.75 6.35
N VAL A 373 9.45 8.50 7.28
CA VAL A 373 8.82 8.76 8.58
C VAL A 373 7.50 9.50 8.41
N VAL A 374 7.47 10.52 7.55
CA VAL A 374 6.26 11.32 7.29
C VAL A 374 5.37 10.64 6.25
N GLN A 375 5.97 10.22 5.14
CA GLN A 375 5.27 9.62 4.01
C GLN A 375 4.48 8.37 4.43
N ASP A 376 5.15 7.38 5.02
CA ASP A 376 4.54 6.10 5.39
C ASP A 376 3.55 6.23 6.57
N SER A 377 3.75 7.20 7.47
CA SER A 377 2.77 7.53 8.50
C SER A 377 1.46 8.07 7.91
N CYS A 378 1.54 9.02 6.95
CA CYS A 378 0.36 9.55 6.27
C CYS A 378 -0.30 8.49 5.38
N GLU A 379 0.49 7.69 4.67
CA GLU A 379 0.05 6.56 3.87
C GLU A 379 -0.78 5.58 4.70
N THR A 380 -0.23 5.13 5.82
CA THR A 380 -0.91 4.16 6.69
C THR A 380 -2.16 4.75 7.35
N ALA A 381 -2.12 6.02 7.72
CA ALA A 381 -3.29 6.72 8.26
C ALA A 381 -4.45 6.73 7.24
N LEU A 382 -4.17 7.04 5.98
CA LEU A 382 -5.15 7.03 4.89
C LEU A 382 -5.68 5.62 4.64
N ASN A 383 -4.78 4.62 4.48
CA ASN A 383 -5.15 3.24 4.20
C ASN A 383 -6.07 2.70 5.29
N SER A 384 -5.62 2.74 6.55
CA SER A 384 -6.33 2.12 7.67
C SER A 384 -7.65 2.82 8.02
N SER A 385 -7.70 4.16 8.00
CA SER A 385 -8.95 4.89 8.27
C SER A 385 -10.01 4.63 7.19
N SER A 386 -9.59 4.41 5.95
CA SER A 386 -10.50 4.10 4.86
C SER A 386 -11.04 2.66 4.88
N ASP A 387 -10.42 1.73 5.62
CA ASP A 387 -10.97 0.39 5.86
C ASP A 387 -12.32 0.48 6.57
N VAL A 388 -12.38 1.25 7.66
CA VAL A 388 -13.63 1.48 8.40
C VAL A 388 -14.59 2.33 7.58
N LEU A 389 -14.09 3.37 6.92
CA LEU A 389 -14.91 4.29 6.11
C LEU A 389 -15.69 3.54 5.03
N PHE A 390 -15.07 2.66 4.25
CA PHE A 390 -15.73 1.95 3.18
C PHE A 390 -16.56 0.77 3.66
N THR A 391 -16.18 0.15 4.78
CA THR A 391 -17.02 -0.82 5.48
C THR A 391 -18.33 -0.16 5.94
N ALA A 392 -18.25 0.97 6.64
CA ALA A 392 -19.40 1.74 7.06
C ALA A 392 -20.24 2.27 5.88
N THR A 393 -19.57 2.70 4.81
CA THR A 393 -20.26 3.15 3.59
C THR A 393 -21.09 2.04 2.96
N THR A 394 -20.57 0.83 2.94
CA THR A 394 -21.31 -0.36 2.44
C THR A 394 -22.52 -0.68 3.31
N ASP A 395 -22.34 -0.66 4.63
CA ASP A 395 -23.43 -0.89 5.59
C ASP A 395 -24.52 0.19 5.47
N TYR A 396 -24.15 1.46 5.49
CA TYR A 396 -25.10 2.58 5.37
C TYR A 396 -25.82 2.59 4.02
N ARG A 397 -25.17 2.20 2.93
CA ARG A 397 -25.82 2.00 1.63
C ARG A 397 -26.88 0.88 1.70
N ALA A 398 -26.59 -0.22 2.38
CA ALA A 398 -27.53 -1.31 2.56
C ALA A 398 -28.72 -0.90 3.44
N ARG A 399 -28.46 -0.16 4.54
CA ARG A 399 -29.53 0.41 5.39
C ARG A 399 -30.40 1.37 4.61
N MET A 400 -29.82 2.27 3.82
CA MET A 400 -30.57 3.21 2.98
C MET A 400 -31.52 2.48 2.02
N LYS A 401 -31.07 1.41 1.35
CA LYS A 401 -31.89 0.61 0.43
C LYS A 401 -33.06 -0.09 1.15
N ARG A 402 -32.93 -0.40 2.44
CA ARG A 402 -33.92 -1.07 3.27
C ARG A 402 -34.78 -0.11 4.09
N GLY A 403 -34.57 1.20 3.97
CA GLY A 403 -35.28 2.21 4.75
C GLY A 403 -34.93 2.21 6.23
N ILE A 404 -33.80 1.59 6.63
CA ILE A 404 -33.34 1.55 8.01
C ILE A 404 -32.59 2.88 8.32
N PRO A 405 -32.98 3.61 9.39
CA PRO A 405 -32.32 4.87 9.73
C PRO A 405 -30.87 4.66 10.14
N PHE A 406 -30.00 5.61 9.76
CA PHE A 406 -28.60 5.65 10.16
C PHE A 406 -28.11 7.10 10.21
N SER A 407 -27.08 7.34 11.04
CA SER A 407 -26.43 8.65 11.20
C SER A 407 -24.92 8.48 11.00
N PRO A 408 -24.34 8.98 9.87
CA PRO A 408 -22.91 8.79 9.60
C PRO A 408 -22.02 9.33 10.72
N GLY A 409 -21.07 8.51 11.20
CA GLY A 409 -20.07 8.88 12.21
C GLY A 409 -20.57 9.02 13.64
N LYS A 410 -21.83 8.71 13.92
CA LYS A 410 -22.37 8.63 15.29
C LYS A 410 -22.40 7.19 15.76
N ASP A 411 -22.26 7.01 17.08
CA ASP A 411 -22.49 5.71 17.69
C ASP A 411 -23.92 5.24 17.42
N GLY A 412 -24.07 3.95 17.19
CA GLY A 412 -25.34 3.36 16.78
C GLY A 412 -25.55 1.96 17.33
N GLU A 413 -26.79 1.53 17.37
CA GLU A 413 -27.12 0.15 17.69
C GLU A 413 -26.74 -0.77 16.51
N THR A 414 -26.21 -1.93 16.84
CA THR A 414 -25.84 -2.96 15.85
C THR A 414 -27.08 -3.44 15.09
N VAL A 415 -27.02 -3.31 13.78
CA VAL A 415 -28.08 -3.79 12.89
C VAL A 415 -27.57 -4.94 12.05
N LEU A 416 -28.17 -6.12 12.21
CA LEU A 416 -27.87 -7.27 11.37
C LEU A 416 -28.57 -7.09 10.01
N LEU A 417 -27.78 -6.90 8.99
CA LEU A 417 -28.25 -6.79 7.62
C LEU A 417 -28.34 -8.19 7.02
N GLY A 418 -29.38 -8.98 7.25
CA GLY A 418 -29.53 -10.35 6.70
C GLY A 418 -29.00 -10.53 5.28
N GLU A 419 -28.82 -11.75 4.82
CA GLU A 419 -28.42 -12.06 3.44
C GLU A 419 -29.24 -11.23 2.45
N SER A 420 -28.62 -10.74 1.37
CA SER A 420 -29.32 -9.94 0.37
C SER A 420 -30.46 -10.75 -0.20
N ALA A 421 -31.57 -10.09 -0.54
CA ALA A 421 -32.72 -10.76 -1.14
C ALA A 421 -32.42 -11.52 -2.45
N ASP A 422 -31.20 -11.29 -2.99
CA ASP A 422 -30.70 -11.97 -4.18
C ASP A 422 -30.03 -13.32 -3.85
N ASP A 423 -29.74 -13.63 -2.56
CA ASP A 423 -29.10 -14.88 -2.09
C ASP A 423 -30.12 -15.87 -1.47
N VAL A 424 -31.40 -15.54 -1.42
CA VAL A 424 -32.46 -16.45 -0.92
C VAL A 424 -32.77 -17.44 -2.03
N HIS A 425 -32.04 -18.54 -2.11
CA HIS A 425 -32.58 -19.76 -2.72
C HIS A 425 -33.80 -20.18 -1.90
N PRO A 426 -34.98 -20.43 -2.54
CA PRO A 426 -36.13 -20.93 -1.83
C PRO A 426 -35.74 -22.27 -1.19
N SER A 427 -35.70 -22.28 0.15
CA SER A 427 -35.51 -23.53 0.89
C SER A 427 -36.66 -24.45 0.55
N THR A 428 -36.33 -25.63 0.07
CA THR A 428 -37.25 -26.73 -0.28
C THR A 428 -37.93 -27.39 0.96
N ASP A 429 -37.86 -26.76 2.13
CA ASP A 429 -38.36 -27.32 3.40
C ASP A 429 -39.80 -26.93 3.77
N ALA A 430 -40.56 -26.38 2.85
CA ALA A 430 -42.00 -26.05 3.09
C ALA A 430 -43.00 -27.10 2.54
N ALA A 431 -42.52 -28.25 2.06
CA ALA A 431 -43.37 -29.26 1.44
C ALA A 431 -43.79 -30.43 2.35
N ASP A 432 -43.17 -30.60 3.53
CA ASP A 432 -43.42 -31.79 4.39
C ASP A 432 -44.26 -31.55 5.66
N ALA A 433 -44.93 -30.40 5.77
CA ALA A 433 -45.76 -30.09 6.95
C ALA A 433 -47.28 -30.21 6.67
N LYS A 434 -47.71 -31.08 5.76
CA LYS A 434 -49.17 -31.43 5.57
C LYS A 434 -49.32 -32.91 5.21
N ALA A 435 -49.27 -33.81 6.16
CA ALA A 435 -49.97 -35.10 6.13
C ALA A 435 -49.83 -35.84 7.47
N GLU A 436 -50.61 -35.51 8.45
CA GLU A 436 -51.01 -36.44 9.47
C GLU A 436 -52.55 -36.67 9.31
N PRO A 437 -52.99 -37.89 8.99
CA PRO A 437 -54.40 -38.22 9.06
C PRO A 437 -54.70 -38.70 10.47
N ALA A 438 -55.70 -38.06 11.06
CA ALA A 438 -56.41 -38.64 12.20
C ALA A 438 -57.10 -39.95 11.80
N ALA A 439 -56.90 -41.00 12.59
CA ALA A 439 -57.91 -41.94 12.98
C ALA A 439 -57.42 -43.19 13.70
N ARG A 440 -57.99 -43.37 14.86
CA ARG A 440 -58.32 -44.61 15.64
C ARG A 440 -57.21 -45.32 16.36
#